data_b4b20b2e85da41e8d8aeee8a7e55c18e
#
_entry.id   b4b20b2e85da41e8d8aeee8a7e55c18e
#
_cell.length_a   1.000
_cell.length_b   1.000
_cell.length_c   1.000
_cell.angle_alpha   90.00
_cell.angle_beta   90.00
_cell.angle_gamma   90.00
#
_symmetry.space_group_name_H-M   'P 1'
#
loop_
_entity.id
_entity.type
_entity.pdbx_description
1 polymer ?
#
loop_
_entity_poly.entity_id
_entity_poly.type
_entity_poly.pdbx_seq_one_letter_code
_entity_poly.pdbx_strand_id
1 'polypeptide(L)'
;HCEALKKAIACGTDIICLGDYLDPYWGDELHEDGVFAPLKELVELKKAYPEHIHLLIGNHDSSYIYKSEMCECRYDYKNAAFYRSFFRENGDLFELAYLTEIAGKRFLFSHAGITRRWLTSNEGFFGKEIDNPENVLARLNKGYKNFAGDQTKESVWYPLSNIGRARGGWNISGSIIWADICEHMAEGAAPWED
;
A
#
# COMPACT_ATOMS: atom_id res chain seq x y z
N HIS A 1 19.83 -8.43 -5.35
CA HIS A 1 18.41 -8.54 -5.75
C HIS A 1 18.09 -7.73 -7.01
N CYS A 2 18.57 -6.51 -7.18
CA CYS A 2 18.25 -5.66 -8.34
C CYS A 2 18.64 -6.22 -9.70
N GLU A 3 19.72 -6.96 -9.82
CA GLU A 3 20.10 -7.60 -11.09
C GLU A 3 19.09 -8.66 -11.54
N ALA A 4 18.49 -9.40 -10.61
CA ALA A 4 17.43 -10.35 -10.93
C ALA A 4 16.15 -9.63 -11.42
N LEU A 5 15.79 -8.52 -10.77
CA LEU A 5 14.66 -7.69 -11.18
C LEU A 5 14.87 -7.09 -12.58
N LYS A 6 16.03 -6.53 -12.87
CA LYS A 6 16.38 -6.03 -14.21
C LYS A 6 16.28 -7.10 -15.29
N LYS A 7 16.75 -8.32 -14.99
CA LYS A 7 16.63 -9.44 -15.92
C LYS A 7 15.16 -9.82 -16.17
N ALA A 8 14.33 -9.85 -15.13
CA ALA A 8 12.90 -10.12 -15.28
C ALA A 8 12.22 -9.07 -16.15
N ILE A 9 12.48 -7.78 -15.90
CA ILE A 9 11.96 -6.67 -16.71
C ILE A 9 12.41 -6.79 -18.17
N ALA A 10 13.67 -7.11 -18.41
CA ALA A 10 14.19 -7.32 -19.77
C ALA A 10 13.48 -8.46 -20.53
N CYS A 11 12.84 -9.38 -19.81
CA CYS A 11 12.01 -10.44 -20.36
C CYS A 11 10.51 -10.03 -20.45
N GLY A 12 10.18 -8.75 -20.23
CA GLY A 12 8.80 -8.26 -20.27
C GLY A 12 7.94 -8.63 -19.06
N THR A 13 8.57 -8.89 -17.90
CA THR A 13 7.86 -9.24 -16.66
C THR A 13 7.57 -7.98 -15.86
N ASP A 14 6.31 -7.79 -15.44
CA ASP A 14 5.93 -6.76 -14.50
C ASP A 14 6.21 -7.23 -13.05
N ILE A 15 6.64 -6.30 -12.21
CA ILE A 15 7.02 -6.55 -10.83
C ILE A 15 6.11 -5.72 -9.93
N ILE A 16 5.41 -6.39 -9.03
CA ILE A 16 4.51 -5.75 -8.08
C ILE A 16 5.07 -5.97 -6.68
N CYS A 17 5.51 -4.88 -6.04
CA CYS A 17 5.98 -4.87 -4.67
C CYS A 17 4.83 -4.51 -3.75
N LEU A 18 4.51 -5.37 -2.80
CA LEU A 18 3.27 -5.27 -2.01
C LEU A 18 3.37 -4.36 -0.78
N GLY A 19 4.44 -3.60 -0.60
CA GLY A 19 4.61 -2.70 0.56
C GLY A 19 5.44 -3.30 1.70
N ASP A 20 5.41 -2.60 2.84
CA ASP A 20 6.21 -2.91 4.05
C ASP A 20 7.72 -2.93 3.76
N TYR A 21 8.19 -1.85 3.13
CA TYR A 21 9.60 -1.68 2.78
C TYR A 21 10.47 -1.34 3.99
N LEU A 22 9.85 -0.81 5.03
CA LEU A 22 10.48 -0.38 6.27
C LEU A 22 10.08 -1.30 7.43
N ASP A 23 10.71 -1.12 8.57
CA ASP A 23 10.43 -1.85 9.83
C ASP A 23 10.52 -3.40 9.71
N PRO A 24 11.62 -3.97 9.22
CA PRO A 24 11.75 -5.41 9.00
C PRO A 24 11.65 -6.21 10.31
N TYR A 25 11.19 -7.45 10.21
CA TYR A 25 11.03 -8.36 11.36
C TYR A 25 12.37 -8.72 12.03
N TRP A 26 13.44 -8.73 11.25
CA TRP A 26 14.78 -9.20 11.64
C TRP A 26 15.76 -8.03 11.78
N GLY A 27 15.30 -6.89 12.29
CA GLY A 27 15.97 -5.60 12.21
C GLY A 27 17.13 -5.37 13.17
N ASP A 28 17.35 -6.22 14.18
CA ASP A 28 18.35 -5.96 15.21
C ASP A 28 19.81 -6.05 14.70
N GLU A 29 20.03 -6.68 13.52
CA GLU A 29 21.36 -6.82 12.90
C GLU A 29 21.52 -6.01 11.61
N LEU A 30 20.46 -5.41 11.09
CA LEU A 30 20.54 -4.59 9.89
C LEU A 30 20.92 -3.15 10.29
N HIS A 31 22.10 -2.73 9.87
CA HIS A 31 22.50 -1.32 9.93
C HIS A 31 21.46 -0.44 9.22
N GLU A 32 21.32 0.79 9.63
CA GLU A 32 20.36 1.78 9.08
C GLU A 32 20.36 1.79 7.54
N ASP A 33 21.54 1.69 6.92
CA ASP A 33 21.69 1.58 5.46
C ASP A 33 21.09 0.29 4.89
N GLY A 34 21.07 -0.80 5.65
CA GLY A 34 20.60 -2.12 5.19
C GLY A 34 19.08 -2.21 5.00
N VAL A 35 18.31 -1.42 5.76
CA VAL A 35 16.83 -1.39 5.64
C VAL A 35 16.40 -0.46 4.52
N PHE A 36 17.03 0.71 4.42
CA PHE A 36 16.61 1.75 3.49
C PHE A 36 17.17 1.57 2.06
N ALA A 37 18.36 0.99 1.93
CA ALA A 37 19.00 0.82 0.63
C ALA A 37 18.13 0.04 -0.38
N PRO A 38 17.46 -1.07 -0.03
CA PRO A 38 16.57 -1.77 -0.95
C PRO A 38 15.39 -0.92 -1.44
N LEU A 39 14.77 -0.11 -0.57
CA LEU A 39 13.69 0.79 -0.96
C LEU A 39 14.18 1.85 -1.95
N LYS A 40 15.35 2.45 -1.68
CA LYS A 40 15.96 3.42 -2.60
C LYS A 40 16.23 2.79 -3.97
N GLU A 41 16.78 1.59 -4.01
CA GLU A 41 17.01 0.87 -5.26
C GLU A 41 15.73 0.57 -6.03
N LEU A 42 14.64 0.16 -5.36
CA LEU A 42 13.32 -0.06 -5.96
C LEU A 42 12.75 1.23 -6.55
N VAL A 43 12.89 2.36 -5.87
CA VAL A 43 12.47 3.67 -6.37
C VAL A 43 13.26 4.06 -7.63
N GLU A 44 14.56 3.85 -7.66
CA GLU A 44 15.37 4.10 -8.87
C GLU A 44 14.99 3.15 -10.03
N LEU A 45 14.66 1.90 -9.74
CA LEU A 45 14.13 0.98 -10.75
C LEU A 45 12.76 1.44 -11.26
N LYS A 46 11.86 1.89 -10.39
CA LYS A 46 10.55 2.44 -10.80
C LYS A 46 10.72 3.65 -11.72
N LYS A 47 11.66 4.55 -11.43
CA LYS A 47 11.98 5.69 -12.30
C LYS A 47 12.49 5.26 -13.67
N ALA A 48 13.34 4.21 -13.70
CA ALA A 48 13.92 3.70 -14.94
C ALA A 48 12.92 2.87 -15.78
N TYR A 49 12.00 2.16 -15.13
CA TYR A 49 11.05 1.23 -15.75
C TYR A 49 9.63 1.47 -15.20
N PRO A 50 9.03 2.66 -15.46
CA PRO A 50 7.78 3.07 -14.82
C PRO A 50 6.59 2.16 -15.13
N GLU A 51 6.57 1.51 -16.28
CA GLU A 51 5.49 0.62 -16.72
C GLU A 51 5.61 -0.81 -16.17
N HIS A 52 6.81 -1.20 -15.71
CA HIS A 52 7.09 -2.57 -15.28
C HIS A 52 7.25 -2.73 -13.76
N ILE A 53 7.38 -1.64 -13.02
CA ILE A 53 7.52 -1.69 -11.56
C ILE A 53 6.31 -1.00 -10.93
N HIS A 54 5.61 -1.71 -10.04
CA HIS A 54 4.49 -1.19 -9.27
C HIS A 54 4.84 -1.27 -7.79
N LEU A 55 4.90 -0.10 -7.12
CA LEU A 55 5.25 0.01 -5.71
C LEU A 55 3.99 0.29 -4.90
N LEU A 56 3.47 -0.71 -4.20
CA LEU A 56 2.31 -0.54 -3.35
C LEU A 56 2.73 -0.13 -1.93
N ILE A 57 1.86 0.60 -1.24
CA ILE A 57 2.06 1.03 0.14
C ILE A 57 1.53 -0.01 1.10
N GLY A 58 2.33 -0.40 2.09
CA GLY A 58 1.94 -1.21 3.22
C GLY A 58 1.58 -0.39 4.46
N ASN A 59 1.14 -1.07 5.51
CA ASN A 59 0.74 -0.40 6.75
C ASN A 59 1.95 0.21 7.49
N HIS A 60 3.12 -0.42 7.47
CA HIS A 60 4.33 0.15 8.04
C HIS A 60 4.75 1.44 7.31
N ASP A 61 4.79 1.41 5.97
CA ASP A 61 5.14 2.59 5.16
C ASP A 61 4.17 3.75 5.40
N SER A 62 2.88 3.44 5.52
CA SER A 62 1.82 4.43 5.75
C SER A 62 2.01 5.23 7.03
N SER A 63 2.59 4.63 8.07
CA SER A 63 2.86 5.30 9.34
C SER A 63 3.84 6.47 9.19
N TYR A 64 4.79 6.36 8.28
CA TYR A 64 5.70 7.47 7.95
C TYR A 64 5.06 8.52 7.06
N ILE A 65 4.24 8.09 6.08
CA ILE A 65 3.58 9.00 5.14
C ILE A 65 2.56 9.89 5.87
N TYR A 66 1.73 9.30 6.73
CA TYR A 66 0.60 9.97 7.37
C TYR A 66 0.89 10.56 8.75
N LYS A 67 2.13 10.52 9.22
CA LYS A 67 2.53 10.95 10.56
C LYS A 67 1.68 10.29 11.66
N SER A 68 1.23 9.08 11.40
CA SER A 68 0.39 8.32 12.30
C SER A 68 1.23 7.21 12.92
N GLU A 69 1.32 7.20 14.23
CA GLU A 69 1.94 6.11 15.00
C GLU A 69 1.00 4.89 15.07
N MET A 70 0.20 4.67 14.04
CA MET A 70 -0.78 3.58 14.01
C MET A 70 -0.13 2.20 14.03
N CYS A 71 1.11 2.11 13.60
CA CYS A 71 1.93 0.92 13.74
C CYS A 71 3.02 1.19 14.78
N GLU A 72 2.71 1.06 16.06
CA GLU A 72 3.70 1.20 17.15
C GLU A 72 4.74 0.08 17.11
N CYS A 73 4.41 -1.05 16.47
CA CYS A 73 5.30 -2.18 16.32
C CYS A 73 6.46 -1.82 15.39
N ARG A 74 7.65 -1.73 15.94
CA ARG A 74 8.92 -1.52 15.22
C ARG A 74 9.06 -0.17 14.49
N TYR A 75 8.24 0.83 14.83
CA TYR A 75 8.35 2.16 14.25
C TYR A 75 9.70 2.79 14.59
N ASP A 76 10.46 3.17 13.58
CA ASP A 76 11.78 3.79 13.75
C ASP A 76 11.65 5.30 14.01
N TYR A 77 11.48 5.66 15.27
CA TYR A 77 11.40 7.07 15.72
C TYR A 77 12.63 7.88 15.35
N LYS A 78 13.80 7.26 15.33
CA LYS A 78 15.07 7.94 15.06
C LYS A 78 15.14 8.46 13.62
N ASN A 79 14.72 7.64 12.66
CA ASN A 79 14.80 7.93 11.24
C ASN A 79 13.47 8.38 10.63
N ALA A 80 12.40 8.48 11.42
CA ALA A 80 11.06 8.79 10.94
C ALA A 80 10.97 10.10 10.12
N ALA A 81 11.73 11.15 10.50
CA ALA A 81 11.76 12.40 9.75
C ALA A 81 12.39 12.24 8.36
N PHE A 82 13.43 11.40 8.28
CA PHE A 82 14.11 11.07 7.03
C PHE A 82 13.19 10.26 6.10
N TYR A 83 12.54 9.19 6.60
CA TYR A 83 11.60 8.38 5.81
C TYR A 83 10.41 9.20 5.31
N ARG A 84 9.88 10.10 6.14
CA ARG A 84 8.84 11.05 5.70
C ARG A 84 9.28 11.93 4.53
N SER A 85 10.51 12.48 4.60
CA SER A 85 11.03 13.30 3.51
C SER A 85 11.14 12.49 2.22
N PHE A 86 11.65 11.27 2.32
CA PHE A 86 11.77 10.37 1.20
C PHE A 86 10.41 10.06 0.54
N PHE A 87 9.39 9.67 1.31
CA PHE A 87 8.05 9.43 0.77
C PHE A 87 7.39 10.69 0.21
N ARG A 88 7.66 11.87 0.78
CA ARG A 88 7.18 13.13 0.23
C ARG A 88 7.78 13.42 -1.14
N GLU A 89 9.08 13.19 -1.30
CA GLU A 89 9.81 13.44 -2.53
C GLU A 89 9.49 12.43 -3.64
N ASN A 90 9.12 11.21 -3.28
CA ASN A 90 8.90 10.10 -4.21
C ASN A 90 7.44 9.56 -4.19
N GLY A 91 6.51 10.26 -3.52
CA GLY A 91 5.14 9.77 -3.29
C GLY A 91 4.39 9.42 -4.57
N ASP A 92 4.61 10.15 -5.64
CA ASP A 92 3.96 9.90 -6.94
C ASP A 92 4.32 8.55 -7.57
N LEU A 93 5.39 7.91 -7.10
CA LEU A 93 5.85 6.61 -7.60
C LEU A 93 5.14 5.44 -6.94
N PHE A 94 4.39 5.68 -5.86
CA PHE A 94 3.68 4.66 -5.09
C PHE A 94 2.18 4.69 -5.34
N GLU A 95 1.53 3.56 -5.07
CA GLU A 95 0.10 3.36 -5.22
C GLU A 95 -0.44 2.55 -4.04
N LEU A 96 -1.76 2.63 -3.78
CA LEU A 96 -2.41 1.77 -2.77
C LEU A 96 -2.81 0.42 -3.35
N ALA A 97 -3.11 0.38 -4.64
CA ALA A 97 -3.49 -0.83 -5.33
C ALA A 97 -3.17 -0.73 -6.82
N TYR A 98 -3.01 -1.89 -7.45
CA TYR A 98 -2.77 -2.04 -8.88
C TYR A 98 -3.69 -3.10 -9.47
N LEU A 99 -4.37 -2.78 -10.57
CA LEU A 99 -5.26 -3.69 -11.30
C LEU A 99 -4.62 -4.01 -12.64
N THR A 100 -4.55 -5.30 -12.96
CA THR A 100 -4.04 -5.76 -14.26
C THR A 100 -4.79 -7.01 -14.72
N GLU A 101 -4.63 -7.35 -15.99
CA GLU A 101 -5.17 -8.56 -16.59
C GLU A 101 -4.05 -9.57 -16.85
N ILE A 102 -4.25 -10.81 -16.40
CA ILE A 102 -3.33 -11.91 -16.60
C ILE A 102 -4.13 -13.10 -17.15
N ALA A 103 -3.79 -13.54 -18.36
CA ALA A 103 -4.45 -14.67 -19.04
C ALA A 103 -6.00 -14.51 -19.15
N GLY A 104 -6.47 -13.29 -19.44
CA GLY A 104 -7.89 -12.98 -19.58
C GLY A 104 -8.66 -12.84 -18.27
N LYS A 105 -7.97 -12.83 -17.14
CA LYS A 105 -8.56 -12.61 -15.81
C LYS A 105 -8.02 -11.35 -15.19
N ARG A 106 -8.88 -10.60 -14.50
CA ARG A 106 -8.48 -9.39 -13.78
C ARG A 106 -7.97 -9.71 -12.39
N PHE A 107 -6.85 -9.11 -12.01
CA PHE A 107 -6.23 -9.25 -10.71
C PHE A 107 -6.02 -7.89 -10.09
N LEU A 108 -6.56 -7.70 -8.88
CA LEU A 108 -6.29 -6.55 -8.04
C LEU A 108 -5.23 -6.90 -7.01
N PHE A 109 -4.11 -6.18 -7.05
CA PHE A 109 -3.04 -6.31 -6.09
C PHE A 109 -3.11 -5.16 -5.09
N SER A 110 -3.00 -5.48 -3.82
CA SER A 110 -2.90 -4.52 -2.71
C SER A 110 -2.12 -5.15 -1.56
N HIS A 111 -1.75 -4.36 -0.58
CA HIS A 111 -0.98 -4.87 0.56
C HIS A 111 -1.75 -5.93 1.36
N ALA A 112 -3.00 -5.65 1.73
CA ALA A 112 -3.79 -6.49 2.64
C ALA A 112 -5.11 -7.00 2.05
N GLY A 113 -5.43 -6.65 0.80
CA GLY A 113 -6.70 -6.99 0.18
C GLY A 113 -7.85 -6.02 0.52
N ILE A 114 -8.99 -6.24 -0.12
CA ILE A 114 -10.19 -5.40 0.06
C ILE A 114 -11.35 -6.29 0.47
N THR A 115 -11.91 -6.06 1.67
CA THR A 115 -13.14 -6.74 2.11
C THR A 115 -14.37 -5.96 1.66
N ARG A 116 -15.46 -6.68 1.39
CA ARG A 116 -16.74 -6.05 1.06
C ARG A 116 -17.21 -5.11 2.15
N ARG A 117 -17.04 -5.51 3.41
CA ARG A 117 -17.47 -4.74 4.57
C ARG A 117 -16.74 -3.42 4.68
N TRP A 118 -15.43 -3.40 4.43
CA TRP A 118 -14.68 -2.16 4.44
C TRP A 118 -15.17 -1.19 3.36
N LEU A 119 -15.42 -1.66 2.14
CA LEU A 119 -15.99 -0.83 1.06
C LEU A 119 -17.33 -0.23 1.45
N THR A 120 -18.27 -1.07 1.92
CA THR A 120 -19.61 -0.60 2.29
C THR A 120 -19.60 0.33 3.49
N SER A 121 -18.73 0.12 4.47
CA SER A 121 -18.57 1.00 5.62
C SER A 121 -17.97 2.37 5.26
N ASN A 122 -17.35 2.48 4.09
CA ASN A 122 -16.73 3.71 3.59
C ASN A 122 -17.37 4.23 2.29
N GLU A 123 -18.65 3.93 2.03
CA GLU A 123 -19.39 4.42 0.87
C GLU A 123 -19.35 5.95 0.73
N GLY A 124 -19.27 6.68 1.83
CA GLY A 124 -19.12 8.13 1.83
C GLY A 124 -17.86 8.61 1.12
N PHE A 125 -16.80 7.81 1.15
CA PHE A 125 -15.53 8.06 0.45
C PHE A 125 -15.58 7.55 -1.00
N PHE A 126 -16.05 6.31 -1.21
CA PHE A 126 -16.04 5.67 -2.52
C PHE A 126 -17.19 6.12 -3.44
N GLY A 127 -18.28 6.63 -2.87
CA GLY A 127 -19.52 6.92 -3.60
C GLY A 127 -20.33 5.66 -3.87
N LYS A 128 -21.33 5.78 -4.75
CA LYS A 128 -22.27 4.68 -5.05
C LYS A 128 -21.69 3.60 -6.00
N GLU A 129 -20.50 3.83 -6.54
CA GLU A 129 -19.89 2.97 -7.56
C GLU A 129 -18.84 2.00 -6.96
N ILE A 130 -19.11 1.51 -5.74
CA ILE A 130 -18.24 0.54 -5.06
C ILE A 130 -18.20 -0.84 -5.74
N ASP A 131 -19.16 -1.11 -6.61
CA ASP A 131 -19.23 -2.36 -7.39
C ASP A 131 -18.32 -2.34 -8.63
N ASN A 132 -17.69 -1.19 -8.93
CA ASN A 132 -16.76 -1.05 -10.04
C ASN A 132 -15.32 -0.95 -9.51
N PRO A 133 -14.45 -1.98 -9.74
CA PRO A 133 -13.10 -2.01 -9.22
C PRO A 133 -12.21 -0.89 -9.75
N GLU A 134 -12.39 -0.47 -11.00
CA GLU A 134 -11.62 0.63 -11.60
C GLU A 134 -11.91 1.96 -10.90
N ASN A 135 -13.17 2.21 -10.56
CA ASN A 135 -13.57 3.42 -9.85
C ASN A 135 -13.04 3.44 -8.42
N VAL A 136 -13.12 2.30 -7.72
CA VAL A 136 -12.57 2.15 -6.36
C VAL A 136 -11.06 2.38 -6.39
N LEU A 137 -10.35 1.74 -7.31
CA LEU A 137 -8.91 1.89 -7.50
C LEU A 137 -8.53 3.33 -7.81
N ALA A 138 -9.22 3.96 -8.76
CA ALA A 138 -8.95 5.35 -9.14
C ALA A 138 -9.13 6.31 -7.95
N ARG A 139 -10.16 6.12 -7.12
CA ARG A 139 -10.39 6.92 -5.91
C ARG A 139 -9.31 6.70 -4.85
N LEU A 140 -8.91 5.45 -4.62
CA LEU A 140 -7.83 5.11 -3.68
C LEU A 140 -6.51 5.77 -4.09
N ASN A 141 -6.07 5.54 -5.31
CA ASN A 141 -4.79 6.06 -5.79
C ASN A 141 -4.79 7.59 -5.94
N LYS A 142 -5.90 8.18 -6.39
CA LYS A 142 -6.07 9.64 -6.40
C LYS A 142 -6.05 10.22 -4.99
N GLY A 143 -6.75 9.57 -4.05
CA GLY A 143 -6.76 9.96 -2.65
C GLY A 143 -5.36 9.90 -2.04
N TYR A 144 -4.63 8.84 -2.30
CA TYR A 144 -3.25 8.69 -1.86
C TYR A 144 -2.33 9.78 -2.44
N LYS A 145 -2.36 10.01 -3.75
CA LYS A 145 -1.52 11.03 -4.41
C LYS A 145 -1.81 12.44 -3.90
N ASN A 146 -3.09 12.78 -3.72
CA ASN A 146 -3.46 14.07 -3.15
C ASN A 146 -2.93 14.25 -1.73
N PHE A 147 -2.88 13.19 -0.95
CA PHE A 147 -2.38 13.25 0.42
C PHE A 147 -0.85 13.24 0.48
N ALA A 148 -0.18 12.41 -0.31
CA ALA A 148 1.28 12.37 -0.39
C ALA A 148 1.86 13.75 -0.79
N GLY A 149 1.15 14.50 -1.65
CA GLY A 149 1.50 15.86 -2.04
C GLY A 149 1.16 16.93 -0.98
N ASP A 150 0.09 16.74 -0.21
CA ASP A 150 -0.39 17.71 0.80
C ASP A 150 -0.84 16.98 2.07
N GLN A 151 0.09 16.74 2.95
CA GLN A 151 -0.11 16.04 4.23
C GLN A 151 -1.05 16.76 5.22
N THR A 152 -1.61 17.92 4.85
CA THR A 152 -2.62 18.62 5.65
C THR A 152 -4.04 18.14 5.39
N LYS A 153 -4.28 17.35 4.34
CA LYS A 153 -5.60 16.83 3.97
C LYS A 153 -5.91 15.51 4.68
N GLU A 154 -6.21 15.59 5.95
CA GLU A 154 -6.56 14.43 6.80
C GLU A 154 -7.79 13.65 6.32
N SER A 155 -8.71 14.28 5.56
CA SER A 155 -9.96 13.66 5.13
C SER A 155 -9.80 12.41 4.26
N VAL A 156 -8.68 12.28 3.57
CA VAL A 156 -8.34 11.11 2.72
C VAL A 156 -7.82 9.95 3.55
N TRP A 157 -7.30 10.22 4.74
CA TRP A 157 -6.74 9.21 5.62
C TRP A 157 -7.80 8.33 6.30
N TYR A 158 -9.00 8.86 6.50
CA TYR A 158 -10.01 8.20 7.32
C TYR A 158 -10.30 6.74 6.92
N PRO A 159 -10.62 6.39 5.67
CA PRO A 159 -10.86 4.99 5.32
C PRO A 159 -9.60 4.12 5.43
N LEU A 160 -8.41 4.68 5.20
CA LEU A 160 -7.15 3.92 5.26
C LEU A 160 -6.74 3.59 6.69
N SER A 161 -7.14 4.41 7.66
CA SER A 161 -6.82 4.23 9.09
C SER A 161 -7.66 3.16 9.78
N ASN A 162 -8.57 2.49 9.07
CA ASN A 162 -9.36 1.43 9.66
C ASN A 162 -8.48 0.20 9.95
N ILE A 163 -8.22 -0.06 11.23
CA ILE A 163 -7.55 -1.26 11.71
C ILE A 163 -8.62 -2.21 12.25
N GLY A 164 -8.72 -3.39 11.67
CA GLY A 164 -9.67 -4.41 12.07
C GLY A 164 -9.32 -5.06 13.41
N ARG A 165 -10.31 -5.70 14.01
CA ARG A 165 -10.14 -6.39 15.31
C ARG A 165 -9.11 -7.51 15.25
N ALA A 166 -8.99 -8.19 14.13
CA ALA A 166 -8.00 -9.24 13.91
C ALA A 166 -6.55 -8.74 14.04
N ARG A 167 -6.34 -7.44 13.78
CA ARG A 167 -5.06 -6.74 13.93
C ARG A 167 -4.97 -5.86 15.17
N GLY A 168 -5.84 -6.08 16.16
CA GLY A 168 -5.85 -5.34 17.43
C GLY A 168 -6.51 -3.95 17.39
N GLY A 169 -7.16 -3.58 16.30
CA GLY A 169 -7.89 -2.33 16.18
C GLY A 169 -9.34 -2.40 16.67
N TRP A 170 -10.09 -1.35 16.45
CA TRP A 170 -11.47 -1.19 16.89
C TRP A 170 -12.51 -1.31 15.79
N ASN A 171 -12.07 -1.26 14.53
CA ASN A 171 -12.95 -1.33 13.38
C ASN A 171 -13.44 -2.76 13.15
N ILE A 172 -14.61 -2.88 12.54
CA ILE A 172 -15.19 -4.20 12.21
C ILE A 172 -14.36 -4.88 11.13
N SER A 173 -13.79 -4.10 10.22
CA SER A 173 -12.93 -4.59 9.14
C SER A 173 -11.72 -3.66 8.96
N GLY A 174 -10.56 -4.24 8.63
CA GLY A 174 -9.37 -3.51 8.27
C GLY A 174 -9.46 -2.90 6.89
N SER A 175 -8.69 -1.83 6.65
CA SER A 175 -8.56 -1.20 5.34
C SER A 175 -7.71 -2.05 4.38
N ILE A 176 -7.58 -1.57 3.15
CA ILE A 176 -6.74 -2.16 2.10
C ILE A 176 -5.27 -2.39 2.51
N ILE A 177 -4.79 -1.71 3.56
CA ILE A 177 -3.45 -1.88 4.13
C ILE A 177 -3.46 -2.55 5.51
N TRP A 178 -4.65 -2.83 6.09
CA TRP A 178 -4.80 -3.40 7.44
C TRP A 178 -5.73 -4.61 7.51
N ALA A 179 -6.31 -5.06 6.41
CA ALA A 179 -7.17 -6.24 6.42
C ALA A 179 -6.40 -7.50 6.83
N ASP A 180 -7.10 -8.44 7.44
CA ASP A 180 -6.56 -9.74 7.82
C ASP A 180 -7.20 -10.86 7.01
N ILE A 181 -6.48 -11.94 6.80
CA ILE A 181 -7.00 -13.11 6.09
C ILE A 181 -8.28 -13.68 6.73
N CYS A 182 -8.39 -13.61 8.07
CA CYS A 182 -9.58 -14.03 8.78
C CYS A 182 -10.81 -13.18 8.44
N GLU A 183 -10.62 -11.89 8.16
CA GLU A 183 -11.68 -10.99 7.72
C GLU A 183 -12.15 -11.35 6.30
N HIS A 184 -11.22 -11.63 5.39
CA HIS A 184 -11.54 -12.11 4.04
C HIS A 184 -12.30 -13.43 4.05
N MET A 185 -11.90 -14.37 4.91
CA MET A 185 -12.58 -15.66 5.06
C MET A 185 -13.99 -15.54 5.65
N ALA A 186 -14.19 -14.59 6.58
CA ALA A 186 -15.47 -14.40 7.27
C ALA A 186 -16.47 -13.56 6.47
N GLU A 187 -15.99 -12.61 5.68
CA GLU A 187 -16.83 -11.57 5.05
C GLU A 187 -16.94 -11.73 3.52
N GLY A 188 -16.14 -12.61 2.95
CA GLY A 188 -15.95 -12.71 1.50
C GLY A 188 -15.07 -11.60 0.94
N ALA A 189 -14.53 -11.84 -0.24
CA ALA A 189 -13.80 -10.84 -1.01
C ALA A 189 -14.73 -9.69 -1.44
N ALA A 190 -14.16 -8.61 -1.94
CA ALA A 190 -14.93 -7.55 -2.59
C ALA A 190 -15.85 -8.12 -3.69
N PRO A 191 -17.01 -7.49 -3.94
CA PRO A 191 -18.10 -8.05 -4.75
C PRO A 191 -17.83 -8.10 -6.26
N TRP A 192 -16.59 -8.11 -6.65
CA TRP A 192 -16.23 -8.10 -8.06
C TRP A 192 -16.05 -9.54 -8.56
N GLU A 193 -17.17 -10.13 -8.96
CA GLU A 193 -17.17 -11.39 -9.71
C GLU A 193 -16.93 -11.08 -11.19
N ASP A 194 -16.07 -11.87 -11.82
CA ASP A 194 -15.82 -11.84 -13.27
C ASP A 194 -17.02 -12.38 -14.06
#